data_609c428b05c70ff105ad5ce339c82fac
#
_entry.id   609c428b05c70ff105ad5ce339c82fac
#
_cell.length_a   1.000
_cell.length_b   1.000
_cell.length_c   1.000
_cell.angle_alpha   90.00
_cell.angle_beta   90.00
_cell.angle_gamma   90.00
#
_symmetry.space_group_name_H-M   'P 1'
#
loop_
_entity.id
_entity.type
_entity.pdbx_description
1 polymer ?
#
loop_
_entity_poly.entity_id
_entity_poly.type
_entity_poly.pdbx_seq_one_letter_code
_entity_poly.pdbx_strand_id
1 'polypeptide(L)'
;MKLLIIQPWFSAIGHPAQSLINMASAFGRDERVEYLVSSGGESEYFREAAERLRAWGEVESYDVTTPVGDSNTVRALFALWRMRLKGLQYQRIFFFDESLFVLALLWPLFSWWMPVERLGVLHLFGPIWGRRNWLRRFIIGRFLKRREVRFYLRTEEMAQAWREAYGSVASGQISYLPSLEIPDELLQQYQIWHSDSLAFGIIGQVRVGKGIEWLVPAFQNGPSLGKLTVAGEFASPSSREQLSVLDGFDGFINCFMTESEMLERAGEQDYLLMLYDKWDKRMESAVLYLAARVNRPVIVYGDGWCGRMVREFGCGVVAPVEREAIVALLRSLPRPSSVEYAGLLKGMDAFRQAYSVKSLRGKVVQELLG
;
A
#
# COMPACT_ATOMS: atom_id res chain seq x y z
N MET A 1 -4.77 24.97 -15.52
CA MET A 1 -3.61 24.32 -14.88
C MET A 1 -3.76 22.83 -15.10
N LYS A 2 -2.76 22.15 -15.71
CA LYS A 2 -2.78 20.71 -15.97
C LYS A 2 -1.86 19.96 -15.01
N LEU A 3 -2.34 18.85 -14.47
CA LEU A 3 -1.62 17.90 -13.63
C LEU A 3 -1.39 16.61 -14.42
N LEU A 4 -0.16 16.14 -14.50
CA LEU A 4 0.18 14.81 -15.00
C LEU A 4 0.55 13.90 -13.83
N ILE A 5 -0.16 12.80 -13.68
CA ILE A 5 0.16 11.74 -12.70
C ILE A 5 0.91 10.63 -13.42
N ILE A 6 2.10 10.30 -12.91
CA ILE A 6 2.98 9.28 -13.49
C ILE A 6 3.07 8.09 -12.54
N GLN A 7 2.73 6.89 -13.02
CA GLN A 7 2.89 5.64 -12.26
C GLN A 7 3.85 4.69 -12.97
N PRO A 8 5.13 4.67 -12.57
CA PRO A 8 6.15 3.85 -13.19
C PRO A 8 5.98 2.33 -12.97
N TRP A 9 5.19 1.95 -12.00
CA TRP A 9 4.95 0.56 -11.60
C TRP A 9 3.54 0.05 -11.94
N PHE A 10 2.80 0.77 -12.78
CA PHE A 10 1.40 0.44 -13.10
C PHE A 10 1.24 -0.95 -13.68
N SER A 11 2.21 -1.41 -14.47
CA SER A 11 2.24 -2.75 -15.06
C SER A 11 2.64 -3.85 -14.08
N ALA A 12 3.11 -3.50 -12.88
CA ALA A 12 3.42 -4.49 -11.85
C ALA A 12 2.14 -5.13 -11.32
N ILE A 13 2.15 -6.45 -11.24
CA ILE A 13 1.02 -7.23 -10.72
C ILE A 13 0.73 -6.81 -9.27
N GLY A 14 -0.55 -6.54 -8.94
CA GLY A 14 -1.02 -6.24 -7.59
C GLY A 14 -1.42 -4.78 -7.37
N HIS A 15 -1.03 -4.24 -6.22
CA HIS A 15 -1.49 -2.99 -5.65
C HIS A 15 -1.28 -1.68 -6.44
N PRO A 16 -0.19 -1.47 -7.22
CA PRO A 16 0.10 -0.14 -7.80
C PRO A 16 -0.97 0.38 -8.75
N ALA A 17 -1.53 -0.48 -9.60
CA ALA A 17 -2.57 -0.09 -10.54
C ALA A 17 -3.87 0.28 -9.82
N GLN A 18 -4.29 -0.53 -8.84
CA GLN A 18 -5.50 -0.27 -8.08
C GLN A 18 -5.42 1.01 -7.25
N SER A 19 -4.28 1.26 -6.60
CA SER A 19 -4.05 2.51 -5.87
C SER A 19 -4.16 3.74 -6.74
N LEU A 20 -3.65 3.68 -7.99
CA LEU A 20 -3.79 4.77 -8.95
C LEU A 20 -5.25 4.94 -9.41
N ILE A 21 -5.97 3.85 -9.70
CA ILE A 21 -7.38 3.89 -10.09
C ILE A 21 -8.23 4.51 -8.99
N ASN A 22 -7.99 4.14 -7.73
CA ASN A 22 -8.65 4.72 -6.58
C ASN A 22 -8.35 6.22 -6.43
N MET A 23 -7.08 6.62 -6.67
CA MET A 23 -6.72 8.04 -6.68
C MET A 23 -7.42 8.77 -7.83
N ALA A 24 -7.47 8.18 -9.03
CA ALA A 24 -8.16 8.76 -10.17
C ALA A 24 -9.66 8.97 -9.91
N SER A 25 -10.32 8.03 -9.21
CA SER A 25 -11.72 8.18 -8.81
C SER A 25 -11.95 9.37 -7.87
N ALA A 26 -10.95 9.74 -7.06
CA ALA A 26 -11.04 10.91 -6.20
C ALA A 26 -11.04 12.23 -6.99
N PHE A 27 -10.36 12.31 -8.11
CA PHE A 27 -10.43 13.47 -9.01
C PHE A 27 -11.73 13.49 -9.81
N GLY A 28 -12.33 12.33 -10.07
CA GLY A 28 -13.42 12.19 -11.03
C GLY A 28 -12.90 12.44 -12.45
N ARG A 29 -13.81 12.78 -13.38
CA ARG A 29 -13.44 13.18 -14.76
C ARG A 29 -13.02 14.65 -14.81
N ASP A 30 -11.90 14.97 -14.18
CA ASP A 30 -11.35 16.32 -14.22
C ASP A 30 -10.42 16.44 -15.43
N GLU A 31 -10.81 17.23 -16.43
CA GLU A 31 -10.06 17.45 -17.68
C GLU A 31 -8.66 18.04 -17.46
N ARG A 32 -8.38 18.48 -16.25
CA ARG A 32 -7.04 18.98 -15.87
C ARG A 32 -6.08 17.87 -15.49
N VAL A 33 -6.56 16.64 -15.29
CA VAL A 33 -5.75 15.50 -14.82
C VAL A 33 -5.56 14.49 -15.92
N GLU A 34 -4.31 14.20 -16.23
CA GLU A 34 -3.89 13.21 -17.22
C GLU A 34 -2.97 12.18 -16.56
N TYR A 35 -2.89 10.99 -17.14
CA TYR A 35 -2.13 9.86 -16.57
C TYR A 35 -1.08 9.36 -17.56
N LEU A 36 0.14 9.14 -17.07
CA LEU A 36 1.22 8.48 -17.79
C LEU A 36 1.63 7.21 -17.03
N VAL A 37 1.41 6.04 -17.64
CA VAL A 37 1.60 4.76 -16.95
C VAL A 37 2.57 3.84 -17.68
N SER A 38 3.28 3.00 -16.94
CA SER A 38 4.09 1.95 -17.54
C SER A 38 3.19 0.85 -18.12
N SER A 39 3.47 0.42 -19.35
CA SER A 39 2.85 -0.77 -19.92
C SER A 39 3.73 -2.00 -19.70
N GLY A 40 3.14 -3.09 -19.25
CA GLY A 40 3.81 -4.40 -19.06
C GLY A 40 3.67 -5.33 -20.26
N GLY A 41 3.70 -4.79 -21.48
CA GLY A 41 3.42 -5.56 -22.67
C GLY A 41 1.92 -5.88 -22.85
N GLU A 42 1.60 -7.06 -23.43
CA GLU A 42 0.22 -7.47 -23.74
C GLU A 42 -0.52 -8.16 -22.59
N SER A 43 -0.11 -7.95 -21.34
CA SER A 43 -0.76 -8.54 -20.17
C SER A 43 -2.25 -8.12 -20.10
N GLU A 44 -3.14 -9.10 -19.95
CA GLU A 44 -4.58 -8.87 -19.80
C GLU A 44 -4.88 -7.99 -18.59
N TYR A 45 -4.19 -8.22 -17.48
CA TYR A 45 -4.26 -7.42 -16.28
C TYR A 45 -3.98 -5.93 -16.53
N PHE A 46 -2.93 -5.62 -17.32
CA PHE A 46 -2.61 -4.24 -17.70
C PHE A 46 -3.75 -3.61 -18.53
N ARG A 47 -4.28 -4.34 -19.51
CA ARG A 47 -5.36 -3.84 -20.37
C ARG A 47 -6.60 -3.49 -19.56
N GLU A 48 -7.04 -4.39 -18.68
CA GLU A 48 -8.20 -4.17 -17.82
C GLU A 48 -7.96 -2.96 -16.89
N ALA A 49 -6.81 -2.90 -16.22
CA ALA A 49 -6.47 -1.79 -15.34
C ALA A 49 -6.42 -0.44 -16.09
N ALA A 50 -5.85 -0.43 -17.30
CA ALA A 50 -5.78 0.78 -18.14
C ALA A 50 -7.15 1.22 -18.62
N GLU A 51 -8.06 0.31 -18.96
CA GLU A 51 -9.46 0.63 -19.31
C GLU A 51 -10.20 1.25 -18.13
N ARG A 52 -10.06 0.68 -16.94
CA ARG A 52 -10.63 1.24 -15.71
C ARG A 52 -10.09 2.64 -15.43
N LEU A 53 -8.80 2.88 -15.67
CA LEU A 53 -8.20 4.21 -15.49
C LEU A 53 -8.70 5.22 -16.52
N ARG A 54 -8.90 4.81 -17.78
CA ARG A 54 -9.46 5.67 -18.85
C ARG A 54 -10.90 6.14 -18.55
N ALA A 55 -11.62 5.46 -17.70
CA ALA A 55 -12.91 5.94 -17.21
C ALA A 55 -12.81 7.28 -16.47
N TRP A 56 -11.62 7.63 -15.98
CA TRP A 56 -11.36 8.81 -15.16
C TRP A 56 -10.58 9.93 -15.87
N GLY A 57 -9.91 9.65 -16.98
CA GLY A 57 -9.16 10.68 -17.71
C GLY A 57 -8.34 10.14 -18.87
N GLU A 58 -7.58 11.00 -19.53
CA GLU A 58 -6.68 10.61 -20.60
C GLU A 58 -5.49 9.81 -20.06
N VAL A 59 -5.21 8.66 -20.68
CA VAL A 59 -4.17 7.72 -20.29
C VAL A 59 -3.19 7.51 -21.44
N GLU A 60 -1.99 8.01 -21.29
CA GLU A 60 -0.84 7.68 -22.14
C GLU A 60 -0.03 6.54 -21.50
N SER A 61 0.54 5.67 -22.33
CA SER A 61 1.38 4.56 -21.85
C SER A 61 2.76 4.56 -22.51
N TYR A 62 3.75 4.07 -21.78
CA TYR A 62 5.10 3.83 -22.27
C TYR A 62 5.54 2.41 -21.95
N ASP A 63 6.24 1.80 -22.89
CA ASP A 63 6.63 0.39 -22.78
C ASP A 63 7.76 0.16 -21.78
N VAL A 64 7.60 -0.87 -20.95
CA VAL A 64 8.58 -1.36 -19.99
C VAL A 64 8.80 -2.84 -20.23
N THR A 65 9.79 -3.16 -21.05
CA THR A 65 10.11 -4.55 -21.43
C THR A 65 10.67 -5.40 -20.29
N THR A 66 11.19 -4.79 -19.25
CA THR A 66 11.66 -5.45 -18.03
C THR A 66 11.34 -4.58 -16.81
N PRO A 67 10.51 -5.04 -15.87
CA PRO A 67 10.20 -4.30 -14.66
C PRO A 67 11.38 -4.43 -13.67
N VAL A 68 12.48 -3.72 -13.94
CA VAL A 68 13.63 -3.72 -13.04
C VAL A 68 13.84 -2.30 -12.51
N GLY A 69 13.42 -2.09 -11.28
CA GLY A 69 13.81 -1.02 -10.38
C GLY A 69 13.92 0.38 -11.01
N ASP A 70 15.06 0.96 -10.84
CA ASP A 70 15.39 2.34 -11.26
C ASP A 70 15.21 2.63 -12.76
N SER A 71 15.17 1.61 -13.62
CA SER A 71 14.98 1.78 -15.06
C SER A 71 13.60 2.36 -15.43
N ASN A 72 12.57 2.10 -14.62
CA ASN A 72 11.22 2.59 -14.89
C ASN A 72 11.13 4.11 -14.74
N THR A 73 11.84 4.69 -13.77
CA THR A 73 11.94 6.14 -13.61
C THR A 73 12.60 6.80 -14.83
N VAL A 74 13.70 6.22 -15.32
CA VAL A 74 14.40 6.74 -16.51
C VAL A 74 13.48 6.72 -17.73
N ARG A 75 12.73 5.63 -17.92
CA ARG A 75 11.76 5.49 -19.03
C ARG A 75 10.58 6.47 -18.89
N ALA A 76 10.07 6.66 -17.67
CA ALA A 76 9.02 7.65 -17.39
C ALA A 76 9.50 9.07 -17.74
N LEU A 77 10.73 9.44 -17.34
CA LEU A 77 11.32 10.72 -17.69
C LEU A 77 11.52 10.86 -19.21
N PHE A 78 11.93 9.80 -19.91
CA PHE A 78 12.06 9.82 -21.36
C PHE A 78 10.69 9.93 -22.07
N ALA A 79 9.67 9.24 -21.58
CA ALA A 79 8.30 9.37 -22.09
C ALA A 79 7.79 10.81 -21.91
N LEU A 80 8.00 11.38 -20.73
CA LEU A 80 7.67 12.77 -20.41
C LEU A 80 8.40 13.76 -21.35
N TRP A 81 9.68 13.51 -21.64
CA TRP A 81 10.44 14.29 -22.64
C TRP A 81 9.81 14.22 -24.03
N ARG A 82 9.38 13.03 -24.48
CA ARG A 82 8.67 12.85 -25.77
C ARG A 82 7.33 13.60 -25.80
N MET A 83 6.56 13.57 -24.71
CA MET A 83 5.30 14.32 -24.59
C MET A 83 5.56 15.83 -24.74
N ARG A 84 6.63 16.33 -24.12
CA ARG A 84 7.04 17.75 -24.27
C ARG A 84 7.41 18.10 -25.71
N LEU A 85 8.10 17.22 -26.43
CA LEU A 85 8.39 17.42 -27.86
C LEU A 85 7.11 17.49 -28.72
N LYS A 86 6.04 16.81 -28.32
CA LYS A 86 4.72 16.92 -28.94
C LYS A 86 3.95 18.20 -28.54
N GLY A 87 4.55 19.10 -27.79
CA GLY A 87 3.94 20.36 -27.36
C GLY A 87 3.08 20.28 -26.10
N LEU A 88 3.00 19.11 -25.44
CA LEU A 88 2.25 18.96 -24.21
C LEU A 88 2.98 19.66 -23.05
N GLN A 89 2.27 20.44 -22.27
CA GLN A 89 2.82 21.22 -21.15
C GLN A 89 1.99 20.98 -19.90
N TYR A 90 2.68 20.64 -18.81
CA TYR A 90 2.08 20.44 -17.51
C TYR A 90 2.67 21.41 -16.51
N GLN A 91 1.81 22.09 -15.75
CA GLN A 91 2.26 22.95 -14.66
C GLN A 91 2.63 22.13 -13.43
N ARG A 92 2.00 20.96 -13.27
CA ARG A 92 2.25 20.05 -12.15
C ARG A 92 2.48 18.64 -12.64
N ILE A 93 3.46 17.97 -12.04
CA ILE A 93 3.76 16.55 -12.28
C ILE A 93 3.76 15.86 -10.93
N PHE A 94 3.14 14.70 -10.86
CA PHE A 94 3.08 13.88 -9.65
C PHE A 94 3.53 12.46 -9.95
N PHE A 95 4.66 12.05 -9.36
CA PHE A 95 5.15 10.68 -9.41
C PHE A 95 4.53 9.88 -8.28
N PHE A 96 3.83 8.83 -8.65
CA PHE A 96 3.14 7.94 -7.74
C PHE A 96 4.02 6.70 -7.50
N ASP A 97 4.36 6.41 -6.23
CA ASP A 97 5.17 5.27 -5.79
C ASP A 97 6.58 5.18 -6.42
N GLU A 98 7.32 6.28 -6.43
CA GLU A 98 8.56 6.44 -7.17
C GLU A 98 9.82 5.95 -6.45
N SER A 99 10.81 5.50 -7.24
CA SER A 99 12.20 5.33 -6.79
C SER A 99 12.91 6.68 -6.69
N LEU A 100 12.87 7.25 -5.50
CA LEU A 100 13.29 8.62 -5.23
C LEU A 100 14.73 8.95 -5.65
N PHE A 101 15.66 7.99 -5.57
CA PHE A 101 17.09 8.26 -5.83
C PHE A 101 17.35 8.63 -7.28
N VAL A 102 16.81 7.86 -8.23
CA VAL A 102 17.02 8.14 -9.67
C VAL A 102 16.33 9.42 -10.09
N LEU A 103 15.12 9.65 -9.58
CA LEU A 103 14.41 10.91 -9.81
C LEU A 103 15.21 12.10 -9.26
N ALA A 104 15.72 12.00 -8.03
CA ALA A 104 16.52 13.05 -7.40
C ALA A 104 17.82 13.35 -8.15
N LEU A 105 18.41 12.33 -8.78
CA LEU A 105 19.63 12.47 -9.57
C LEU A 105 19.36 13.15 -10.93
N LEU A 106 18.30 12.74 -11.61
CA LEU A 106 18.02 13.16 -12.99
C LEU A 106 17.17 14.42 -13.09
N TRP A 107 16.27 14.67 -12.13
CA TRP A 107 15.36 15.82 -12.17
C TRP A 107 16.04 17.17 -12.34
N PRO A 108 17.20 17.48 -11.74
CA PRO A 108 17.88 18.75 -11.96
C PRO A 108 18.19 19.06 -13.44
N LEU A 109 18.47 18.01 -14.25
CA LEU A 109 18.70 18.15 -15.69
C LEU A 109 17.37 18.35 -16.44
N PHE A 110 16.35 17.56 -16.07
CA PHE A 110 15.02 17.67 -16.69
C PHE A 110 14.33 18.98 -16.37
N SER A 111 14.41 19.47 -15.14
CA SER A 111 13.74 20.69 -14.69
C SER A 111 14.18 21.94 -15.43
N TRP A 112 15.44 21.99 -15.90
CA TRP A 112 15.92 23.08 -16.71
C TRP A 112 15.20 23.15 -18.06
N TRP A 113 14.84 22.01 -18.61
CA TRP A 113 14.18 21.90 -19.91
C TRP A 113 12.65 21.83 -19.82
N MET A 114 12.13 21.38 -18.69
CA MET A 114 10.70 21.27 -18.38
C MET A 114 10.37 22.02 -17.08
N PRO A 115 10.22 23.33 -17.14
CA PRO A 115 9.85 24.08 -15.95
C PRO A 115 8.42 23.67 -15.52
N VAL A 116 8.30 23.23 -14.28
CA VAL A 116 7.03 22.95 -13.63
C VAL A 116 6.89 23.80 -12.37
N GLU A 117 5.67 24.17 -12.02
CA GLU A 117 5.39 24.90 -10.79
C GLU A 117 5.51 24.00 -9.57
N ARG A 118 5.12 22.73 -9.74
CA ARG A 118 5.16 21.73 -8.67
C ARG A 118 5.49 20.34 -9.19
N LEU A 119 6.47 19.71 -8.56
CA LEU A 119 6.77 18.29 -8.67
C LEU A 119 6.37 17.58 -7.38
N GLY A 120 5.30 16.82 -7.38
CA GLY A 120 4.92 15.94 -6.31
C GLY A 120 5.59 14.57 -6.45
N VAL A 121 6.02 13.99 -5.35
CA VAL A 121 6.57 12.63 -5.31
C VAL A 121 5.99 11.90 -4.12
N LEU A 122 5.24 10.83 -4.36
CA LEU A 122 4.79 9.92 -3.34
C LEU A 122 5.78 8.77 -3.19
N HIS A 123 6.21 8.51 -1.96
CA HIS A 123 7.20 7.49 -1.66
C HIS A 123 6.73 6.55 -0.56
N LEU A 124 7.03 5.25 -0.72
CA LEU A 124 6.51 4.21 0.16
C LEU A 124 7.43 3.87 1.34
N PHE A 125 8.72 4.18 1.25
CA PHE A 125 9.71 3.63 2.16
C PHE A 125 10.24 4.66 3.16
N GLY A 126 10.77 4.15 4.29
CA GLY A 126 11.44 4.97 5.29
C GLY A 126 12.73 5.62 4.78
N PRO A 127 13.23 6.64 5.49
CA PRO A 127 14.46 7.31 5.12
C PRO A 127 15.65 6.36 5.17
N ILE A 128 16.59 6.55 4.23
CA ILE A 128 17.79 5.73 4.14
C ILE A 128 18.75 6.14 5.26
N TRP A 129 18.99 5.23 6.20
CA TRP A 129 19.91 5.42 7.30
C TRP A 129 21.27 4.74 7.03
N GLY A 130 22.32 5.25 7.64
CA GLY A 130 23.65 4.66 7.66
C GLY A 130 24.71 5.42 6.88
N ARG A 131 25.99 5.33 7.37
CA ARG A 131 27.15 6.01 6.78
C ARG A 131 27.45 5.59 5.35
N ARG A 132 27.17 4.34 5.00
CA ARG A 132 27.43 3.77 3.66
C ARG A 132 26.59 4.42 2.56
N ASN A 133 25.51 5.11 2.90
CA ASN A 133 24.56 5.73 1.97
C ASN A 133 24.65 7.26 1.96
N TRP A 134 25.75 7.85 2.43
CA TRP A 134 25.90 9.31 2.57
C TRP A 134 25.65 10.07 1.26
N LEU A 135 26.16 9.54 0.14
CA LEU A 135 25.99 10.16 -1.18
C LEU A 135 24.51 10.15 -1.62
N ARG A 136 23.80 9.03 -1.43
CA ARG A 136 22.36 8.96 -1.70
C ARG A 136 21.59 9.96 -0.85
N ARG A 137 21.90 10.03 0.45
CA ARG A 137 21.30 11.00 1.37
C ARG A 137 21.57 12.45 0.94
N PHE A 138 22.78 12.74 0.51
CA PHE A 138 23.16 14.08 0.04
C PHE A 138 22.35 14.45 -1.21
N ILE A 139 22.29 13.58 -2.22
CA ILE A 139 21.54 13.82 -3.47
C ILE A 139 20.05 14.04 -3.18
N ILE A 140 19.43 13.13 -2.39
CA ILE A 140 18.03 13.24 -1.98
C ILE A 140 17.80 14.53 -1.18
N GLY A 141 18.68 14.85 -0.23
CA GLY A 141 18.58 16.07 0.57
C GLY A 141 18.65 17.35 -0.27
N ARG A 142 19.48 17.37 -1.30
CA ARG A 142 19.52 18.51 -2.25
C ARG A 142 18.24 18.59 -3.11
N PHE A 143 17.73 17.45 -3.52
CA PHE A 143 16.47 17.38 -4.28
C PHE A 143 15.27 17.88 -3.45
N LEU A 144 15.15 17.43 -2.22
CA LEU A 144 14.07 17.84 -1.30
C LEU A 144 14.12 19.34 -0.92
N LYS A 145 15.25 20.04 -1.13
CA LYS A 145 15.36 21.48 -0.87
C LYS A 145 14.90 22.35 -2.04
N ARG A 146 14.55 21.76 -3.18
CA ARG A 146 14.09 22.50 -4.35
C ARG A 146 12.66 23.00 -4.11
N ARG A 147 12.40 24.26 -4.46
CA ARG A 147 11.14 24.96 -4.16
C ARG A 147 9.92 24.32 -4.83
N GLU A 148 10.11 23.76 -6.03
CA GLU A 148 9.07 23.09 -6.78
C GLU A 148 8.74 21.69 -6.25
N VAL A 149 9.59 21.05 -5.45
CA VAL A 149 9.40 19.69 -4.97
C VAL A 149 8.44 19.65 -3.78
N ARG A 150 7.49 18.73 -3.83
CA ARG A 150 6.64 18.31 -2.70
C ARG A 150 6.78 16.82 -2.55
N PHE A 151 7.14 16.40 -1.36
CA PHE A 151 7.42 14.99 -1.04
C PHE A 151 6.36 14.46 -0.09
N TYR A 152 5.71 13.38 -0.51
CA TYR A 152 4.58 12.80 0.20
C TYR A 152 4.90 11.40 0.69
N LEU A 153 4.47 11.10 1.90
CA LEU A 153 4.52 9.77 2.52
C LEU A 153 3.09 9.33 2.86
N ARG A 154 2.90 8.02 2.97
CA ARG A 154 1.59 7.42 3.21
C ARG A 154 1.09 7.57 4.65
N THR A 155 1.98 7.80 5.61
CA THR A 155 1.64 7.99 7.02
C THR A 155 2.34 9.22 7.59
N GLU A 156 1.76 9.81 8.64
CA GLU A 156 2.37 10.95 9.32
C GLU A 156 3.66 10.54 10.05
N GLU A 157 3.71 9.31 10.58
CA GLU A 157 4.91 8.76 11.22
C GLU A 157 6.09 8.65 10.25
N MET A 158 5.80 8.25 9.01
CA MET A 158 6.80 8.24 7.93
C MET A 158 7.24 9.66 7.58
N ALA A 159 6.30 10.59 7.41
CA ALA A 159 6.61 11.98 7.12
C ALA A 159 7.47 12.60 8.21
N GLN A 160 7.16 12.32 9.47
CA GLN A 160 7.94 12.77 10.61
C GLN A 160 9.37 12.20 10.59
N ALA A 161 9.54 10.90 10.35
CA ALA A 161 10.86 10.28 10.25
C ALA A 161 11.71 10.88 9.12
N TRP A 162 11.08 11.25 8.00
CA TRP A 162 11.77 11.93 6.90
C TRP A 162 12.15 13.37 7.25
N ARG A 163 11.29 14.13 7.92
CA ARG A 163 11.61 15.48 8.44
C ARG A 163 12.80 15.44 9.40
N GLU A 164 12.82 14.47 10.31
CA GLU A 164 13.93 14.25 11.25
C GLU A 164 15.23 13.89 10.52
N ALA A 165 15.15 13.02 9.49
CA ALA A 165 16.33 12.59 8.73
C ALA A 165 16.98 13.70 7.90
N TYR A 166 16.18 14.63 7.35
CA TYR A 166 16.63 15.65 6.39
C TYR A 166 16.59 17.09 6.92
N GLY A 167 16.08 17.30 8.14
CA GLY A 167 16.15 18.56 8.89
C GLY A 167 15.14 19.62 8.45
N SER A 168 15.19 20.78 9.10
CA SER A 168 14.19 21.85 9.00
C SER A 168 13.99 22.44 7.60
N VAL A 169 15.03 22.44 6.77
CA VAL A 169 14.95 23.03 5.41
C VAL A 169 14.07 22.22 4.47
N ALA A 170 13.94 20.91 4.70
CA ALA A 170 13.06 20.05 3.93
C ALA A 170 11.68 19.88 4.59
N SER A 171 11.51 20.31 5.83
CA SER A 171 10.29 20.04 6.64
C SER A 171 9.02 20.63 6.03
N GLY A 172 9.08 21.80 5.41
CA GLY A 172 7.95 22.44 4.73
C GLY A 172 7.57 21.80 3.39
N GLN A 173 8.37 20.86 2.89
CA GLN A 173 8.15 20.17 1.61
C GLN A 173 7.78 18.70 1.79
N ILE A 174 7.90 18.17 3.03
CA ILE A 174 7.57 16.78 3.37
C ILE A 174 6.20 16.76 4.05
N SER A 175 5.25 16.14 3.41
CA SER A 175 3.86 16.05 3.84
C SER A 175 3.38 14.60 3.89
N TYR A 176 2.23 14.41 4.48
CA TYR A 176 1.50 13.16 4.50
C TYR A 176 0.34 13.23 3.50
N LEU A 177 0.28 12.23 2.61
CA LEU A 177 -0.82 12.03 1.69
C LEU A 177 -1.44 10.64 1.95
N PRO A 178 -2.67 10.57 2.46
CA PRO A 178 -3.29 9.29 2.82
C PRO A 178 -3.50 8.40 1.60
N SER A 179 -3.43 7.09 1.81
CA SER A 179 -3.81 6.11 0.80
C SER A 179 -5.31 6.10 0.56
N LEU A 180 -5.69 5.97 -0.71
CA LEU A 180 -7.07 5.86 -1.16
C LEU A 180 -7.40 4.39 -1.50
N GLU A 181 -7.34 3.51 -0.49
CA GLU A 181 -7.42 2.07 -0.71
C GLU A 181 -8.82 1.49 -0.53
N ILE A 182 -9.76 2.29 -0.04
CA ILE A 182 -11.14 1.87 0.22
C ILE A 182 -12.06 2.64 -0.73
N PRO A 183 -12.42 2.07 -1.90
CA PRO A 183 -13.37 2.68 -2.82
C PRO A 183 -14.77 2.73 -2.20
N ASP A 184 -15.54 3.77 -2.56
CA ASP A 184 -16.87 4.02 -1.98
C ASP A 184 -17.89 2.93 -2.35
N GLU A 185 -17.69 2.25 -3.48
CA GLU A 185 -18.61 1.27 -4.04
C GLU A 185 -18.57 -0.10 -3.36
N LEU A 186 -17.50 -0.40 -2.63
CA LEU A 186 -17.27 -1.71 -2.02
C LEU A 186 -17.82 -1.82 -0.60
N LEU A 187 -19.10 -1.54 -0.46
CA LEU A 187 -19.86 -1.81 0.76
C LEU A 187 -20.56 -3.19 0.70
N GLN A 188 -19.97 -4.17 0.02
CA GLN A 188 -20.49 -5.53 0.07
C GLN A 188 -20.44 -6.03 1.51
N GLN A 189 -21.60 -6.35 2.04
CA GLN A 189 -21.69 -7.06 3.32
C GLN A 189 -21.30 -8.51 3.06
N TYR A 190 -20.05 -8.86 3.38
CA TYR A 190 -19.65 -10.26 3.40
C TYR A 190 -20.36 -10.95 4.55
N GLN A 191 -21.06 -12.05 4.24
CA GLN A 191 -21.74 -12.84 5.24
C GLN A 191 -20.74 -13.35 6.29
N ILE A 192 -21.09 -13.18 7.57
CA ILE A 192 -20.35 -13.78 8.66
C ILE A 192 -20.81 -15.24 8.73
N TRP A 193 -19.89 -16.16 8.47
CA TRP A 193 -20.16 -17.57 8.62
C TRP A 193 -20.03 -17.94 10.09
N HIS A 194 -21.13 -18.35 10.71
CA HIS A 194 -21.10 -18.88 12.06
C HIS A 194 -20.54 -20.30 12.03
N SER A 195 -19.30 -20.46 12.46
CA SER A 195 -18.65 -21.75 12.67
C SER A 195 -18.39 -21.93 14.17
N ASP A 196 -18.42 -23.21 14.64
CA ASP A 196 -18.02 -23.54 16.02
C ASP A 196 -16.54 -23.23 16.29
N SER A 197 -15.75 -23.07 15.25
CA SER A 197 -14.30 -22.84 15.28
C SER A 197 -13.96 -21.53 14.56
N LEU A 198 -13.15 -20.68 15.20
CA LEU A 198 -12.67 -19.42 14.61
C LEU A 198 -11.81 -19.68 13.37
N ALA A 199 -11.98 -18.84 12.36
CA ALA A 199 -11.19 -18.82 11.14
C ALA A 199 -10.24 -17.63 11.12
N PHE A 200 -8.95 -17.90 10.89
CA PHE A 200 -7.88 -16.92 10.86
C PHE A 200 -7.21 -16.87 9.48
N GLY A 201 -6.93 -15.69 8.97
CA GLY A 201 -6.30 -15.52 7.65
C GLY A 201 -5.00 -14.72 7.69
N ILE A 202 -3.98 -15.24 6.99
CA ILE A 202 -2.81 -14.47 6.55
C ILE A 202 -2.91 -14.37 5.04
N ILE A 203 -3.40 -13.24 4.54
CA ILE A 203 -3.74 -13.05 3.13
C ILE A 203 -2.73 -12.13 2.46
N GLY A 204 -2.42 -12.42 1.18
CA GLY A 204 -1.48 -11.67 0.35
C GLY A 204 -0.07 -12.25 0.39
N GLN A 205 0.90 -11.54 -0.17
CA GLN A 205 2.26 -12.03 -0.41
C GLN A 205 2.86 -12.78 0.79
N VAL A 206 3.26 -14.04 0.57
CA VAL A 206 3.82 -14.94 1.59
C VAL A 206 5.30 -14.68 1.74
N ARG A 207 5.73 -14.23 2.93
CA ARG A 207 7.12 -13.89 3.22
C ARG A 207 7.46 -14.06 4.69
N VAL A 208 8.73 -14.21 4.96
CA VAL A 208 9.29 -14.23 6.32
C VAL A 208 8.96 -12.93 7.06
N GLY A 209 8.73 -13.04 8.34
CA GLY A 209 8.42 -11.91 9.22
C GLY A 209 6.94 -11.52 9.26
N LYS A 210 6.05 -12.37 8.74
CA LYS A 210 4.59 -12.28 8.94
C LYS A 210 4.08 -13.17 10.07
N GLY A 211 4.97 -13.77 10.85
CA GLY A 211 4.61 -14.69 11.92
C GLY A 211 4.26 -16.11 11.47
N ILE A 212 4.29 -16.39 10.16
CA ILE A 212 3.94 -17.69 9.58
C ILE A 212 4.79 -18.81 10.19
N GLU A 213 6.07 -18.54 10.39
CA GLU A 213 7.09 -19.47 10.87
C GLU A 213 6.76 -20.13 12.21
N TRP A 214 6.02 -19.46 13.05
CA TRP A 214 5.63 -19.95 14.37
C TRP A 214 4.12 -20.15 14.52
N LEU A 215 3.30 -19.41 13.77
CA LEU A 215 1.84 -19.60 13.78
C LEU A 215 1.43 -20.97 13.22
N VAL A 216 1.99 -21.38 12.07
CA VAL A 216 1.63 -22.67 11.46
C VAL A 216 1.88 -23.83 12.42
N PRO A 217 3.07 -23.99 13.04
CA PRO A 217 3.27 -25.01 14.06
C PRO A 217 2.34 -24.88 15.27
N ALA A 218 1.98 -23.67 15.69
CA ALA A 218 1.06 -23.47 16.81
C ALA A 218 -0.35 -23.96 16.49
N PHE A 219 -0.82 -23.80 15.24
CA PHE A 219 -2.11 -24.30 14.79
C PHE A 219 -2.12 -25.82 14.53
N GLN A 220 -0.99 -26.39 14.06
CA GLN A 220 -0.89 -27.84 13.80
C GLN A 220 -0.73 -28.67 15.06
N ASN A 221 0.12 -28.21 15.98
CA ASN A 221 0.56 -29.03 17.14
C ASN A 221 -0.05 -28.58 18.46
N GLY A 222 -0.75 -27.45 18.47
CA GLY A 222 -1.39 -26.89 19.66
C GLY A 222 -2.81 -27.43 19.88
N PRO A 223 -3.39 -27.20 21.05
CA PRO A 223 -4.82 -27.40 21.24
C PRO A 223 -5.58 -26.51 20.28
N SER A 224 -6.72 -27.00 19.77
CA SER A 224 -7.49 -26.36 18.69
C SER A 224 -7.64 -24.84 18.88
N LEU A 225 -6.89 -24.06 18.08
CA LEU A 225 -7.01 -22.61 18.01
C LEU A 225 -8.09 -22.17 17.02
N GLY A 226 -8.56 -23.08 16.19
CA GLY A 226 -9.43 -22.83 15.06
C GLY A 226 -8.76 -23.22 13.74
N LYS A 227 -9.17 -22.60 12.65
CA LYS A 227 -8.62 -22.82 11.32
C LYS A 227 -7.69 -21.68 10.94
N LEU A 228 -6.51 -21.99 10.40
CA LEU A 228 -5.59 -21.00 9.83
C LEU A 228 -5.53 -21.17 8.33
N THR A 229 -5.77 -20.12 7.58
CA THR A 229 -5.55 -20.03 6.13
C THR A 229 -4.37 -19.11 5.87
N VAL A 230 -3.37 -19.59 5.14
CA VAL A 230 -2.27 -18.78 4.60
C VAL A 230 -2.44 -18.77 3.09
N ALA A 231 -2.82 -17.64 2.50
CA ALA A 231 -3.13 -17.56 1.08
C ALA A 231 -2.32 -16.47 0.39
N GLY A 232 -1.61 -16.83 -0.68
CA GLY A 232 -0.81 -15.94 -1.50
C GLY A 232 0.40 -16.60 -2.11
N GLU A 233 1.06 -15.86 -2.99
CA GLU A 233 2.29 -16.29 -3.63
C GLU A 233 3.51 -15.92 -2.78
N PHE A 234 4.56 -16.74 -2.84
CA PHE A 234 5.83 -16.43 -2.19
C PHE A 234 6.45 -15.15 -2.75
N ALA A 235 6.90 -14.27 -1.87
CA ALA A 235 7.57 -13.02 -2.24
C ALA A 235 8.88 -13.23 -3.03
N SER A 236 9.54 -14.35 -2.80
CA SER A 236 10.81 -14.71 -3.45
C SER A 236 11.10 -16.21 -3.28
N PRO A 237 11.99 -16.79 -4.10
CA PRO A 237 12.48 -18.15 -3.88
C PRO A 237 13.04 -18.37 -2.48
N SER A 238 13.78 -17.41 -1.94
CA SER A 238 14.32 -17.48 -0.58
C SER A 238 13.22 -17.47 0.51
N SER A 239 12.10 -16.81 0.26
CA SER A 239 10.94 -16.88 1.16
C SER A 239 10.34 -18.28 1.20
N ARG A 240 10.30 -18.99 0.05
CA ARG A 240 9.84 -20.37 -0.02
C ARG A 240 10.75 -21.31 0.77
N GLU A 241 12.07 -21.18 0.62
CA GLU A 241 13.05 -22.01 1.35
C GLU A 241 12.95 -21.81 2.88
N GLN A 242 12.77 -20.55 3.32
CA GLN A 242 12.70 -20.20 4.74
C GLN A 242 11.33 -20.52 5.39
N LEU A 243 10.30 -20.70 4.61
CA LEU A 243 8.94 -21.02 5.05
C LEU A 243 8.53 -22.47 4.75
N SER A 244 9.50 -23.42 4.82
CA SER A 244 9.26 -24.86 4.65
C SER A 244 8.19 -25.42 5.63
N VAL A 245 7.89 -24.69 6.70
CA VAL A 245 6.77 -24.97 7.61
C VAL A 245 5.40 -25.03 6.90
N LEU A 246 5.29 -24.45 5.70
CA LEU A 246 4.09 -24.51 4.87
C LEU A 246 4.01 -25.80 4.03
N ASP A 247 5.09 -26.57 3.92
CA ASP A 247 5.09 -27.82 3.18
C ASP A 247 4.18 -28.84 3.91
N GLY A 248 3.14 -29.29 3.23
CA GLY A 248 2.14 -30.19 3.82
C GLY A 248 1.16 -29.55 4.81
N PHE A 249 1.14 -28.22 4.91
CA PHE A 249 0.11 -27.52 5.68
C PHE A 249 -1.18 -27.37 4.85
N ASP A 250 -2.26 -28.05 5.23
CA ASP A 250 -3.53 -28.07 4.50
C ASP A 250 -4.19 -26.68 4.35
N GLY A 251 -3.89 -25.76 5.26
CA GLY A 251 -4.39 -24.39 5.22
C GLY A 251 -3.60 -23.47 4.30
N PHE A 252 -2.60 -23.96 3.56
CA PHE A 252 -1.78 -23.15 2.66
C PHE A 252 -2.30 -23.18 1.21
N ILE A 253 -2.56 -22.00 0.67
CA ILE A 253 -3.00 -21.78 -0.71
C ILE A 253 -1.91 -20.97 -1.44
N ASN A 254 -1.03 -21.67 -2.16
CA ASN A 254 0.05 -21.03 -2.92
C ASN A 254 -0.44 -20.66 -4.32
N CYS A 255 -0.97 -19.45 -4.45
CA CYS A 255 -1.39 -18.94 -5.76
C CYS A 255 -1.27 -17.41 -5.79
N PHE A 256 -1.07 -16.88 -7.00
CA PHE A 256 -1.38 -15.48 -7.25
C PHE A 256 -2.89 -15.28 -7.12
N MET A 257 -3.29 -14.25 -6.42
CA MET A 257 -4.70 -13.89 -6.25
C MET A 257 -4.98 -12.52 -6.87
N THR A 258 -6.07 -12.47 -7.62
CA THR A 258 -6.69 -11.20 -8.03
C THR A 258 -7.24 -10.45 -6.81
N GLU A 259 -7.58 -9.20 -6.99
CA GLU A 259 -8.19 -8.40 -5.92
C GLU A 259 -9.51 -9.02 -5.42
N SER A 260 -10.34 -9.53 -6.33
CA SER A 260 -11.60 -10.19 -6.00
C SER A 260 -11.37 -11.46 -5.17
N GLU A 261 -10.42 -12.29 -5.55
CA GLU A 261 -10.06 -13.51 -4.81
C GLU A 261 -9.49 -13.18 -3.42
N MET A 262 -8.68 -12.12 -3.31
CA MET A 262 -8.19 -11.66 -2.00
C MET A 262 -9.33 -11.21 -1.09
N LEU A 263 -10.31 -10.48 -1.62
CA LEU A 263 -11.50 -10.06 -0.86
C LEU A 263 -12.35 -11.25 -0.44
N GLU A 264 -12.58 -12.21 -1.33
CA GLU A 264 -13.31 -13.45 -1.02
C GLU A 264 -12.63 -14.21 0.11
N ARG A 265 -11.32 -14.50 -0.05
CA ARG A 265 -10.55 -15.22 0.97
C ARG A 265 -10.47 -14.50 2.30
N ALA A 266 -10.32 -13.18 2.28
CA ALA A 266 -10.34 -12.38 3.50
C ALA A 266 -11.73 -12.39 4.16
N GLY A 267 -12.80 -12.35 3.37
CA GLY A 267 -14.18 -12.40 3.83
C GLY A 267 -14.57 -13.73 4.47
N GLU A 268 -13.93 -14.84 4.11
CA GLU A 268 -14.11 -16.16 4.70
C GLU A 268 -13.53 -16.28 6.13
N GLN A 269 -12.69 -15.33 6.54
CA GLN A 269 -12.02 -15.36 7.83
C GLN A 269 -12.81 -14.59 8.89
N ASP A 270 -12.71 -15.02 10.15
CA ASP A 270 -13.21 -14.23 11.27
C ASP A 270 -12.23 -13.13 11.68
N TYR A 271 -10.93 -13.39 11.56
CA TYR A 271 -9.87 -12.44 11.88
C TYR A 271 -8.74 -12.51 10.84
N LEU A 272 -8.17 -11.34 10.49
CA LEU A 272 -6.93 -11.31 9.71
C LEU A 272 -5.73 -11.07 10.63
N LEU A 273 -4.70 -11.92 10.49
CA LEU A 273 -3.48 -11.86 11.29
C LEU A 273 -2.43 -10.97 10.60
N MET A 274 -1.99 -9.93 11.29
CA MET A 274 -0.99 -8.98 10.83
C MET A 274 0.17 -8.89 11.84
N LEU A 275 0.72 -10.03 12.21
CA LEU A 275 1.79 -10.17 13.22
C LEU A 275 3.17 -10.02 12.55
N TYR A 276 3.51 -8.80 12.17
CA TYR A 276 4.69 -8.47 11.38
C TYR A 276 5.93 -8.17 12.25
N ASP A 277 6.88 -9.10 12.31
CA ASP A 277 8.13 -8.95 13.07
C ASP A 277 9.16 -8.02 12.39
N LYS A 278 9.20 -8.05 11.04
CA LYS A 278 10.22 -7.39 10.21
C LYS A 278 9.63 -6.33 9.28
N TRP A 279 8.64 -5.60 9.74
CA TRP A 279 8.01 -4.53 8.99
C TRP A 279 8.42 -3.18 9.55
N ASP A 280 8.57 -2.16 8.71
CA ASP A 280 8.70 -0.80 9.23
C ASP A 280 7.36 -0.40 9.86
N LYS A 281 7.35 -0.33 11.19
CA LYS A 281 6.15 -0.10 11.99
C LYS A 281 5.46 1.23 11.72
N ARG A 282 6.16 2.16 11.04
CA ARG A 282 5.61 3.44 10.61
C ARG A 282 4.76 3.33 9.33
N MET A 283 4.92 2.25 8.57
CA MET A 283 4.19 2.04 7.33
C MET A 283 2.76 1.56 7.57
N GLU A 284 1.87 1.99 6.70
CA GLU A 284 0.54 1.39 6.57
C GLU A 284 0.63 -0.04 5.99
N SER A 285 -0.46 -0.79 6.11
CA SER A 285 -0.55 -2.11 5.52
C SER A 285 -1.78 -2.25 4.65
N ALA A 286 -1.59 -2.71 3.41
CA ALA A 286 -2.68 -3.02 2.49
C ALA A 286 -3.66 -4.07 3.07
N VAL A 287 -3.19 -4.96 3.96
CA VAL A 287 -4.04 -5.97 4.61
C VAL A 287 -5.03 -5.33 5.58
N LEU A 288 -4.70 -4.20 6.23
CA LEU A 288 -5.66 -3.49 7.07
C LEU A 288 -6.80 -2.89 6.22
N TYR A 289 -6.47 -2.34 5.06
CA TYR A 289 -7.48 -1.86 4.11
C TYR A 289 -8.31 -3.00 3.51
N LEU A 290 -7.67 -4.14 3.19
CA LEU A 290 -8.37 -5.35 2.78
C LEU A 290 -9.37 -5.81 3.84
N ALA A 291 -8.95 -5.86 5.11
CA ALA A 291 -9.79 -6.19 6.26
C ALA A 291 -10.99 -5.24 6.38
N ALA A 292 -10.77 -3.94 6.20
CA ALA A 292 -11.82 -2.94 6.23
C ALA A 292 -12.84 -3.11 5.10
N ARG A 293 -12.39 -3.46 3.91
CA ARG A 293 -13.26 -3.70 2.74
C ARG A 293 -14.18 -4.89 2.93
N VAL A 294 -13.73 -5.92 3.63
CA VAL A 294 -14.53 -7.11 3.93
C VAL A 294 -15.17 -7.07 5.32
N ASN A 295 -14.98 -5.99 6.06
CA ASN A 295 -15.45 -5.80 7.43
C ASN A 295 -15.05 -6.96 8.35
N ARG A 296 -13.74 -7.25 8.44
CA ARG A 296 -13.18 -8.26 9.35
C ARG A 296 -12.17 -7.62 10.29
N PRO A 297 -12.24 -7.90 11.60
CA PRO A 297 -11.29 -7.38 12.57
C PRO A 297 -9.90 -7.99 12.34
N VAL A 298 -8.88 -7.23 12.75
CA VAL A 298 -7.48 -7.62 12.61
C VAL A 298 -6.84 -7.92 13.95
N ILE A 299 -5.77 -8.72 13.93
CA ILE A 299 -4.89 -8.93 15.09
C ILE A 299 -3.51 -8.42 14.71
N VAL A 300 -3.02 -7.41 15.45
CA VAL A 300 -1.79 -6.69 15.14
C VAL A 300 -0.89 -6.57 16.36
N TYR A 301 0.41 -6.37 16.15
CA TYR A 301 1.28 -5.87 17.22
C TYR A 301 0.92 -4.42 17.61
N GLY A 302 1.10 -4.08 18.89
CA GLY A 302 0.61 -2.82 19.45
C GLY A 302 1.39 -1.58 19.04
N ASP A 303 2.58 -1.72 18.51
CA ASP A 303 3.42 -0.62 18.09
C ASP A 303 3.24 -0.27 16.60
N GLY A 304 3.52 0.99 16.26
CA GLY A 304 3.43 1.50 14.91
C GLY A 304 2.03 1.88 14.43
N TRP A 305 1.94 2.18 13.15
CA TRP A 305 0.73 2.73 12.52
C TRP A 305 -0.47 1.78 12.63
N CYS A 306 -0.31 0.49 12.30
CA CYS A 306 -1.41 -0.47 12.38
C CYS A 306 -1.94 -0.62 13.81
N GLY A 307 -1.04 -0.73 14.80
CA GLY A 307 -1.43 -0.82 16.22
C GLY A 307 -2.14 0.44 16.71
N ARG A 308 -1.74 1.63 16.23
CA ARG A 308 -2.41 2.89 16.53
C ARG A 308 -3.82 2.91 15.93
N MET A 309 -3.99 2.53 14.66
CA MET A 309 -5.30 2.47 14.02
C MET A 309 -6.25 1.51 14.74
N VAL A 310 -5.76 0.34 15.14
CA VAL A 310 -6.58 -0.64 15.88
C VAL A 310 -7.05 -0.07 17.22
N ARG A 311 -6.20 0.65 17.96
CA ARG A 311 -6.63 1.29 19.22
C ARG A 311 -7.58 2.46 19.01
N GLU A 312 -7.32 3.29 18.00
CA GLU A 312 -8.12 4.50 17.72
C GLU A 312 -9.55 4.15 17.29
N PHE A 313 -9.69 3.16 16.43
CA PHE A 313 -10.99 2.77 15.88
C PHE A 313 -11.66 1.59 16.60
N GLY A 314 -10.94 0.84 17.42
CA GLY A 314 -11.45 -0.40 18.00
C GLY A 314 -11.73 -1.49 16.95
N CYS A 315 -10.97 -1.50 15.84
CA CYS A 315 -11.22 -2.33 14.66
C CYS A 315 -10.50 -3.69 14.70
N GLY A 316 -10.01 -4.11 15.85
CA GLY A 316 -9.27 -5.34 16.01
C GLY A 316 -8.71 -5.51 17.41
N VAL A 317 -7.76 -6.43 17.56
CA VAL A 317 -7.14 -6.77 18.83
C VAL A 317 -5.64 -6.53 18.76
N VAL A 318 -5.10 -5.87 19.77
CA VAL A 318 -3.66 -5.68 19.92
C VAL A 318 -3.07 -6.91 20.61
N ALA A 319 -2.17 -7.58 19.90
CA ALA A 319 -1.47 -8.75 20.39
C ALA A 319 -0.27 -8.36 21.29
N PRO A 320 0.04 -9.17 22.32
CA PRO A 320 1.30 -9.07 23.04
C PRO A 320 2.49 -9.41 22.13
N VAL A 321 3.72 -9.21 22.61
CA VAL A 321 4.93 -9.53 21.83
C VAL A 321 5.31 -11.00 21.98
N GLU A 322 5.05 -11.58 23.13
CA GLU A 322 5.41 -12.95 23.49
C GLU A 322 4.50 -13.95 22.77
N ARG A 323 5.09 -14.95 22.11
CA ARG A 323 4.34 -15.94 21.27
C ARG A 323 3.34 -16.75 22.08
N GLU A 324 3.71 -17.18 23.28
CA GLU A 324 2.84 -17.95 24.19
C GLU A 324 1.62 -17.12 24.60
N ALA A 325 1.82 -15.84 24.86
CA ALA A 325 0.72 -14.93 25.18
C ALA A 325 -0.17 -14.65 23.96
N ILE A 326 0.38 -14.64 22.75
CA ILE A 326 -0.44 -14.55 21.50
C ILE A 326 -1.31 -15.81 21.37
N VAL A 327 -0.74 -17.00 21.57
CA VAL A 327 -1.50 -18.26 21.52
C VAL A 327 -2.64 -18.26 22.54
N ALA A 328 -2.39 -17.77 23.76
CA ALA A 328 -3.43 -17.60 24.78
C ALA A 328 -4.51 -16.59 24.35
N LEU A 329 -4.10 -15.47 23.75
CA LEU A 329 -5.02 -14.46 23.20
C LEU A 329 -5.92 -15.06 22.13
N LEU A 330 -5.37 -15.81 21.15
CA LEU A 330 -6.15 -16.41 20.04
C LEU A 330 -7.27 -17.33 20.55
N ARG A 331 -7.08 -17.99 21.71
CA ARG A 331 -8.12 -18.83 22.34
C ARG A 331 -9.24 -18.03 23.01
N SER A 332 -8.93 -16.84 23.46
CA SER A 332 -9.86 -15.98 24.20
C SER A 332 -10.55 -14.92 23.36
N LEU A 333 -10.34 -14.93 22.04
CA LEU A 333 -10.92 -13.95 21.15
C LEU A 333 -12.47 -14.00 21.13
N PRO A 334 -13.11 -12.84 20.99
CA PRO A 334 -14.55 -12.76 20.78
C PRO A 334 -15.01 -13.61 19.59
N ARG A 335 -16.10 -14.34 19.78
CA ARG A 335 -16.74 -15.12 18.71
C ARG A 335 -17.62 -14.25 17.82
N PRO A 336 -17.82 -14.56 16.54
CA PRO A 336 -18.66 -13.79 15.62
C PRO A 336 -20.10 -13.52 16.13
N SER A 337 -20.62 -14.38 17.01
CA SER A 337 -21.94 -14.21 17.63
C SER A 337 -21.93 -13.31 18.87
N SER A 338 -20.78 -12.85 19.35
CA SER A 338 -20.68 -12.09 20.60
C SER A 338 -20.85 -10.58 20.37
N VAL A 339 -21.28 -9.88 21.44
CA VAL A 339 -21.40 -8.42 21.44
C VAL A 339 -20.04 -7.74 21.25
N GLU A 340 -18.99 -8.34 21.84
CA GLU A 340 -17.63 -7.85 21.72
C GLU A 340 -17.15 -7.88 20.27
N TYR A 341 -17.43 -8.99 19.54
CA TYR A 341 -17.09 -9.08 18.11
C TYR A 341 -17.88 -8.05 17.29
N ALA A 342 -19.16 -7.86 17.57
CA ALA A 342 -19.96 -6.81 16.93
C ALA A 342 -19.37 -5.41 17.18
N GLY A 343 -18.77 -5.18 18.35
CA GLY A 343 -18.01 -3.97 18.65
C GLY A 343 -16.80 -3.77 17.74
N LEU A 344 -16.03 -4.86 17.48
CA LEU A 344 -14.89 -4.81 16.56
C LEU A 344 -15.32 -4.50 15.11
N LEU A 345 -16.43 -5.09 14.66
CA LEU A 345 -16.99 -4.81 13.32
C LEU A 345 -17.43 -3.34 13.19
N LYS A 346 -18.03 -2.77 14.23
CA LYS A 346 -18.40 -1.36 14.26
C LYS A 346 -17.16 -0.46 14.19
N GLY A 347 -16.09 -0.84 14.89
CA GLY A 347 -14.81 -0.16 14.82
C GLY A 347 -14.18 -0.24 13.42
N MET A 348 -14.26 -1.40 12.76
CA MET A 348 -13.78 -1.60 11.40
C MET A 348 -14.59 -0.77 10.39
N ASP A 349 -15.90 -0.66 10.59
CA ASP A 349 -16.75 0.23 9.77
C ASP A 349 -16.37 1.70 9.93
N ALA A 350 -16.09 2.15 11.16
CA ALA A 350 -15.61 3.51 11.42
C ALA A 350 -14.27 3.79 10.74
N PHE A 351 -13.31 2.84 10.81
CA PHE A 351 -12.04 2.93 10.08
C PHE A 351 -12.27 3.00 8.57
N ARG A 352 -13.12 2.13 8.02
CA ARG A 352 -13.48 2.10 6.60
C ARG A 352 -14.04 3.43 6.12
N GLN A 353 -14.95 4.03 6.88
CA GLN A 353 -15.53 5.34 6.56
C GLN A 353 -14.48 6.44 6.58
N ALA A 354 -13.63 6.48 7.62
CA ALA A 354 -12.58 7.50 7.77
C ALA A 354 -11.53 7.44 6.64
N TYR A 355 -11.23 6.24 6.14
CA TYR A 355 -10.23 6.00 5.09
C TYR A 355 -10.84 5.72 3.71
N SER A 356 -12.13 5.97 3.50
CA SER A 356 -12.77 5.89 2.18
C SER A 356 -12.28 6.99 1.24
N VAL A 357 -12.36 6.71 -0.07
CA VAL A 357 -12.06 7.71 -1.10
C VAL A 357 -12.89 8.97 -0.89
N LYS A 358 -14.17 8.84 -0.60
CA LYS A 358 -15.10 9.96 -0.32
C LYS A 358 -14.61 10.86 0.82
N SER A 359 -14.17 10.26 1.92
CA SER A 359 -13.72 11.02 3.10
C SER A 359 -12.38 11.72 2.86
N LEU A 360 -11.49 11.11 2.10
CA LEU A 360 -10.12 11.61 1.89
C LEU A 360 -9.98 12.45 0.62
N ARG A 361 -10.96 12.41 -0.28
CA ARG A 361 -10.96 13.10 -1.58
C ARG A 361 -10.58 14.57 -1.47
N GLY A 362 -11.24 15.30 -0.56
CA GLY A 362 -11.01 16.75 -0.39
C GLY A 362 -9.56 17.07 -0.11
N LYS A 363 -8.92 16.32 0.81
CA LYS A 363 -7.50 16.48 1.15
C LYS A 363 -6.59 16.20 -0.03
N VAL A 364 -6.79 15.09 -0.74
CA VAL A 364 -5.94 14.69 -1.87
C VAL A 364 -6.07 15.67 -3.03
N VAL A 365 -7.28 16.07 -3.38
CA VAL A 365 -7.54 17.04 -4.46
C VAL A 365 -6.94 18.39 -4.12
N GLN A 366 -7.11 18.88 -2.90
CA GLN A 366 -6.52 20.14 -2.44
C GLN A 366 -4.99 20.10 -2.49
N GLU A 367 -4.37 19.02 -2.04
CA GLU A 367 -2.90 18.88 -2.05
C GLU A 367 -2.32 18.85 -3.47
N LEU A 368 -2.98 18.20 -4.41
CA LEU A 368 -2.42 17.98 -5.75
C LEU A 368 -2.88 19.04 -6.77
N LEU A 369 -4.09 19.56 -6.64
CA LEU A 369 -4.64 20.58 -7.54
C LEU A 369 -4.73 21.99 -6.92
N GLY A 370 -4.70 22.13 -5.61
CA GLY A 370 -4.65 23.41 -4.90
C GLY A 370 -3.25 23.99 -4.88
#